data_47b177b3305f72a11e979f4e6eb641e5
#
_entry.id   47b177b3305f72a11e979f4e6eb641e5
#
_cell.length_a   1.000
_cell.length_b   1.000
_cell.length_c   1.000
_cell.angle_alpha   90.00
_cell.angle_beta   90.00
_cell.angle_gamma   90.00
#
_symmetry.space_group_name_H-M   'P 1'
#
loop_
_entity.id
_entity.type
_entity.pdbx_description
1 polymer ?
#
loop_
_entity_poly.entity_id
_entity_poly.type
_entity_poly.pdbx_seq_one_letter_code
_entity_poly.pdbx_strand_id
1 'polypeptide(L)'
;MQFNTYTSAGAHIAAALVNDPMTDSAAVGVLLAGFDVEEPVPGEAELADLRNWTARLRSVFEPRLEAERSELVNDLLVESDCRPRLISHDGLPYHLHYRPLAGDLAARVKAFTAAGLAYLIAEGWGSRLGRCQREGCAIAFVDTSRNGTRRFCSVRCANQVNVSNHRVRRRAAPRRLPRPQPAAWLCLQFRVP
;
A
#
# COMPACT_ATOMS: atom_id res chain seq x y z
N MET A 1 -6.55 -2.58 -17.71
CA MET A 1 -6.59 -3.76 -16.82
C MET A 1 -7.45 -3.36 -15.65
N GLN A 2 -8.66 -3.89 -15.55
CA GLN A 2 -9.56 -3.59 -14.43
C GLN A 2 -9.27 -4.57 -13.30
N PHE A 3 -8.91 -4.05 -12.13
CA PHE A 3 -8.98 -4.83 -10.91
C PHE A 3 -10.43 -5.29 -10.73
N ASN A 4 -10.65 -6.58 -10.56
CA ASN A 4 -11.95 -7.03 -10.10
C ASN A 4 -12.16 -6.47 -8.69
N THR A 5 -13.01 -5.47 -8.57
CA THR A 5 -13.22 -4.68 -7.34
C THR A 5 -13.60 -5.59 -6.17
N TYR A 6 -14.31 -6.68 -6.44
CA TYR A 6 -14.77 -7.62 -5.42
C TYR A 6 -13.63 -8.45 -4.81
N THR A 7 -12.69 -8.91 -5.62
CA THR A 7 -11.58 -9.77 -5.15
C THR A 7 -10.42 -8.98 -4.55
N SER A 8 -10.20 -7.74 -4.97
CA SER A 8 -9.18 -6.87 -4.38
C SER A 8 -9.63 -6.11 -3.13
N ALA A 9 -10.94 -6.07 -2.84
CA ALA A 9 -11.50 -5.33 -1.70
C ALA A 9 -10.87 -5.77 -0.37
N GLY A 10 -10.65 -7.06 -0.16
CA GLY A 10 -10.02 -7.57 1.06
C GLY A 10 -8.60 -7.02 1.29
N ALA A 11 -7.79 -6.87 0.24
CA ALA A 11 -6.47 -6.26 0.35
C ALA A 11 -6.53 -4.75 0.65
N HIS A 12 -7.55 -4.04 0.13
CA HIS A 12 -7.78 -2.64 0.46
C HIS A 12 -8.23 -2.46 1.92
N ILE A 13 -9.13 -3.33 2.42
CA ILE A 13 -9.50 -3.37 3.85
C ILE A 13 -8.26 -3.66 4.70
N ALA A 14 -7.42 -4.62 4.32
CA ALA A 14 -6.18 -4.92 5.03
C ALA A 14 -5.27 -3.68 5.13
N ALA A 15 -5.07 -2.95 4.02
CA ALA A 15 -4.30 -1.71 4.03
C ALA A 15 -4.95 -0.62 4.89
N ALA A 16 -6.28 -0.48 4.86
CA ALA A 16 -7.01 0.49 5.66
C ALA A 16 -6.86 0.19 7.15
N LEU A 17 -7.08 -1.06 7.58
CA LEU A 17 -6.90 -1.50 8.97
C LEU A 17 -5.47 -1.25 9.46
N VAL A 18 -4.46 -1.59 8.65
CA VAL A 18 -3.03 -1.35 9.00
C VAL A 18 -2.74 0.13 9.22
N ASN A 19 -3.45 1.03 8.57
CA ASN A 19 -3.25 2.47 8.67
C ASN A 19 -4.10 3.13 9.76
N ASP A 20 -5.12 2.43 10.26
CA ASP A 20 -6.00 2.91 11.31
C ASP A 20 -5.36 2.71 12.69
N PRO A 21 -5.44 3.68 13.61
CA PRO A 21 -4.95 3.51 14.98
C PRO A 21 -5.78 2.53 15.81
N MET A 22 -6.93 2.08 15.33
CA MET A 22 -7.84 1.12 15.99
C MET A 22 -8.20 1.57 17.42
N THR A 23 -8.53 2.84 17.59
CA THR A 23 -8.73 3.47 18.91
C THR A 23 -9.90 2.87 19.67
N ASP A 24 -11.04 2.72 18.99
CA ASP A 24 -12.29 2.21 19.56
C ASP A 24 -13.15 1.52 18.50
N SER A 25 -14.21 0.85 18.95
CA SER A 25 -15.14 0.11 18.10
C SER A 25 -15.87 0.99 17.08
N ALA A 26 -16.21 2.22 17.45
CA ALA A 26 -16.94 3.12 16.57
C ALA A 26 -16.06 3.58 15.40
N ALA A 27 -14.80 3.91 15.65
CA ALA A 27 -13.83 4.28 14.61
C ALA A 27 -13.62 3.13 13.61
N VAL A 28 -13.43 1.90 14.10
CA VAL A 28 -13.32 0.71 13.25
C VAL A 28 -14.60 0.43 12.49
N GLY A 29 -15.77 0.63 13.12
CA GLY A 29 -17.07 0.51 12.48
C GLY A 29 -17.22 1.46 11.29
N VAL A 30 -16.84 2.72 11.44
CA VAL A 30 -16.85 3.72 10.35
C VAL A 30 -15.91 3.29 9.21
N LEU A 31 -14.71 2.79 9.54
CA LEU A 31 -13.78 2.30 8.53
C LEU A 31 -14.37 1.13 7.74
N LEU A 32 -14.91 0.12 8.41
CA LEU A 32 -15.46 -1.08 7.78
C LEU A 32 -16.74 -0.78 6.99
N ALA A 33 -17.59 0.13 7.47
CA ALA A 33 -18.78 0.59 6.74
C ALA A 33 -18.42 1.22 5.38
N GLY A 34 -17.25 1.88 5.29
CA GLY A 34 -16.73 2.41 4.03
C GLY A 34 -16.39 1.34 2.97
N PHE A 35 -16.42 0.07 3.34
CA PHE A 35 -16.22 -1.08 2.46
C PHE A 35 -17.46 -2.00 2.35
N ASP A 36 -18.64 -1.49 2.68
CA ASP A 36 -19.91 -2.22 2.64
C ASP A 36 -19.92 -3.50 3.50
N VAL A 37 -19.19 -3.50 4.62
CA VAL A 37 -19.21 -4.60 5.58
C VAL A 37 -20.48 -4.55 6.40
N GLU A 38 -21.27 -5.63 6.39
CA GLU A 38 -22.49 -5.76 7.19
C GLU A 38 -22.17 -5.79 8.69
N GLU A 39 -22.99 -5.10 9.49
CA GLU A 39 -22.81 -5.01 10.96
C GLU A 39 -21.36 -4.66 11.34
N PRO A 40 -20.84 -3.49 10.92
CA PRO A 40 -19.42 -3.22 10.89
C PRO A 40 -18.83 -2.85 12.26
N VAL A 41 -19.62 -2.71 13.31
CA VAL A 41 -19.15 -2.25 14.63
C VAL A 41 -18.72 -3.46 15.48
N PRO A 42 -17.43 -3.66 15.74
CA PRO A 42 -16.94 -4.76 16.55
C PRO A 42 -17.27 -4.57 18.04
N GLY A 43 -17.55 -5.68 18.74
CA GLY A 43 -17.50 -5.71 20.20
C GLY A 43 -16.07 -5.55 20.74
N GLU A 44 -15.92 -5.42 22.07
CA GLU A 44 -14.59 -5.22 22.67
C GLU A 44 -13.62 -6.38 22.40
N ALA A 45 -14.09 -7.61 22.50
CA ALA A 45 -13.29 -8.80 22.23
C ALA A 45 -12.86 -8.88 20.76
N GLU A 46 -13.80 -8.58 19.85
CA GLU A 46 -13.53 -8.53 18.41
C GLU A 46 -12.54 -7.41 18.05
N LEU A 47 -12.65 -6.25 18.69
CA LEU A 47 -11.71 -5.15 18.52
C LEU A 47 -10.29 -5.54 18.95
N ALA A 48 -10.15 -6.24 20.08
CA ALA A 48 -8.87 -6.74 20.55
C ALA A 48 -8.27 -7.76 19.56
N ASP A 49 -9.09 -8.68 19.04
CA ASP A 49 -8.67 -9.66 18.03
C ASP A 49 -8.27 -8.97 16.70
N LEU A 50 -9.04 -7.99 16.23
CA LEU A 50 -8.71 -7.21 15.04
C LEU A 50 -7.41 -6.40 15.20
N ARG A 51 -7.10 -5.88 16.40
CA ARG A 51 -5.82 -5.23 16.67
C ARG A 51 -4.64 -6.18 16.50
N ASN A 52 -4.75 -7.40 17.06
CA ASN A 52 -3.74 -8.45 16.89
C ASN A 52 -3.58 -8.85 15.43
N TRP A 53 -4.70 -9.03 14.74
CA TRP A 53 -4.72 -9.33 13.30
C TRP A 53 -4.03 -8.24 12.47
N THR A 54 -4.34 -6.97 12.74
CA THR A 54 -3.75 -5.82 12.07
C THR A 54 -2.23 -5.76 12.23
N ALA A 55 -1.72 -6.12 13.40
CA ALA A 55 -0.27 -6.21 13.61
C ALA A 55 0.38 -7.25 12.69
N ARG A 56 -0.28 -8.37 12.42
CA ARG A 56 0.17 -9.40 11.47
C ARG A 56 0.05 -8.95 10.02
N LEU A 57 -1.10 -8.35 9.64
CA LEU A 57 -1.30 -7.78 8.31
C LEU A 57 -0.20 -6.78 7.94
N ARG A 58 0.26 -5.97 8.89
CA ARG A 58 1.32 -4.98 8.66
C ARG A 58 2.57 -5.59 8.04
N SER A 59 2.95 -6.79 8.46
CA SER A 59 4.12 -7.49 7.94
C SER A 59 4.03 -7.82 6.46
N VAL A 60 2.83 -7.98 5.91
CA VAL A 60 2.62 -8.29 4.48
C VAL A 60 2.96 -7.09 3.59
N PHE A 61 2.81 -5.86 4.09
CA PHE A 61 3.11 -4.64 3.35
C PHE A 61 4.57 -4.19 3.44
N GLU A 62 5.38 -4.81 4.29
CA GLU A 62 6.80 -4.51 4.38
C GLU A 62 7.55 -4.99 3.12
N PRO A 63 8.66 -4.31 2.74
CA PRO A 63 9.51 -4.76 1.64
C PRO A 63 10.07 -6.15 1.93
N ARG A 64 9.83 -7.10 1.03
CA ARG A 64 10.33 -8.48 1.15
C ARG A 64 10.26 -9.23 -0.17
N LEU A 65 10.89 -10.38 -0.22
CA LEU A 65 10.77 -11.31 -1.35
C LEU A 65 9.33 -11.82 -1.48
N GLU A 66 8.90 -12.12 -2.69
CA GLU A 66 7.54 -12.60 -2.95
C GLU A 66 7.26 -13.94 -2.24
N ALA A 67 8.23 -14.85 -2.22
CA ALA A 67 8.12 -16.12 -1.49
C ALA A 67 7.85 -15.91 0.02
N GLU A 68 8.59 -15.01 0.67
CA GLU A 68 8.40 -14.69 2.09
C GLU A 68 7.01 -14.07 2.35
N ARG A 69 6.54 -13.24 1.44
CA ARG A 69 5.21 -12.64 1.51
C ARG A 69 4.12 -13.69 1.36
N SER A 70 4.32 -14.65 0.46
CA SER A 70 3.39 -15.75 0.23
C SER A 70 3.25 -16.63 1.47
N GLU A 71 4.36 -16.96 2.14
CA GLU A 71 4.31 -17.73 3.40
C GLU A 71 3.54 -16.99 4.50
N LEU A 72 3.78 -15.68 4.67
CA LEU A 72 3.00 -14.89 5.63
C LEU A 72 1.50 -14.90 5.33
N VAL A 73 1.12 -14.84 4.05
CA VAL A 73 -0.29 -14.87 3.66
C VAL A 73 -0.88 -16.27 3.81
N ASN A 74 -0.11 -17.33 3.57
CA ASN A 74 -0.52 -18.71 3.87
C ASN A 74 -0.84 -18.89 5.35
N ASP A 75 0.01 -18.37 6.25
CA ASP A 75 -0.24 -18.39 7.69
C ASP A 75 -1.53 -17.63 8.06
N LEU A 76 -1.78 -16.48 7.43
CA LEU A 76 -3.01 -15.71 7.63
C LEU A 76 -4.25 -16.47 7.14
N LEU A 77 -4.18 -17.16 6.00
CA LEU A 77 -5.27 -18.00 5.50
C LEU A 77 -5.63 -19.12 6.47
N VAL A 78 -4.62 -19.80 7.02
CA VAL A 78 -4.81 -20.87 8.01
C VAL A 78 -5.44 -20.32 9.29
N GLU A 79 -4.89 -19.24 9.85
CA GLU A 79 -5.37 -18.66 11.12
C GLU A 79 -6.80 -18.13 11.01
N SER A 80 -7.17 -17.58 9.85
CA SER A 80 -8.51 -17.01 9.64
C SER A 80 -9.58 -18.04 9.33
N ASP A 81 -9.26 -19.34 9.29
CA ASP A 81 -10.16 -20.42 8.83
C ASP A 81 -10.84 -20.05 7.49
N CYS A 82 -10.07 -19.46 6.59
CA CYS A 82 -10.56 -18.94 5.31
C CYS A 82 -11.01 -20.09 4.40
N ARG A 83 -12.33 -20.22 4.22
CA ARG A 83 -12.93 -21.30 3.41
C ARG A 83 -13.61 -20.72 2.17
N PRO A 84 -13.21 -21.12 0.95
CA PRO A 84 -13.89 -20.71 -0.26
C PRO A 84 -15.25 -21.41 -0.37
N ARG A 85 -16.29 -20.64 -0.77
CA ARG A 85 -17.64 -21.13 -1.07
C ARG A 85 -18.17 -20.47 -2.32
N LEU A 86 -18.81 -21.26 -3.18
CA LEU A 86 -19.54 -20.74 -4.34
C LEU A 86 -20.92 -20.27 -3.88
N ILE A 87 -21.22 -19.01 -4.09
CA ILE A 87 -22.49 -18.37 -3.75
C ILE A 87 -22.97 -17.55 -4.94
N SER A 88 -24.30 -17.52 -5.14
CA SER A 88 -24.96 -16.63 -6.08
C SER A 88 -26.01 -15.83 -5.30
N HIS A 89 -25.94 -14.51 -5.40
CA HIS A 89 -26.87 -13.57 -4.75
C HIS A 89 -26.96 -12.29 -5.59
N ASP A 90 -27.95 -11.46 -5.32
CA ASP A 90 -28.17 -10.14 -5.97
C ASP A 90 -28.21 -10.20 -7.51
N GLY A 91 -28.65 -11.33 -8.06
CA GLY A 91 -28.71 -11.56 -9.51
C GLY A 91 -27.34 -11.76 -10.17
N LEU A 92 -26.26 -11.89 -9.38
CA LEU A 92 -24.92 -12.18 -9.88
C LEU A 92 -24.74 -13.68 -10.13
N PRO A 93 -23.91 -14.08 -11.13
CA PRO A 93 -23.53 -15.47 -11.33
C PRO A 93 -22.77 -16.01 -10.12
N TYR A 94 -22.60 -17.33 -10.05
CA TYR A 94 -21.81 -17.96 -9.00
C TYR A 94 -20.41 -17.37 -8.94
N HIS A 95 -20.01 -16.97 -7.72
CA HIS A 95 -18.69 -16.42 -7.42
C HIS A 95 -18.18 -16.91 -6.07
N LEU A 96 -16.87 -16.81 -5.85
CA LEU A 96 -16.24 -17.28 -4.63
C LEU A 96 -16.40 -16.28 -3.50
N HIS A 97 -16.96 -16.74 -2.40
CA HIS A 97 -16.91 -16.08 -1.11
C HIS A 97 -15.88 -16.75 -0.21
N TYR A 98 -15.19 -15.96 0.57
CA TYR A 98 -14.20 -16.43 1.53
C TYR A 98 -14.69 -16.09 2.94
N ARG A 99 -15.24 -17.09 3.61
CA ARG A 99 -15.82 -16.92 4.96
C ARG A 99 -15.37 -18.06 5.86
N PRO A 100 -15.21 -17.82 7.18
CA PRO A 100 -15.10 -18.91 8.14
C PRO A 100 -16.41 -19.71 8.16
N LEU A 101 -16.37 -20.94 8.69
CA LEU A 101 -17.55 -21.80 8.78
C LEU A 101 -18.62 -21.18 9.69
N ALA A 102 -18.18 -20.59 10.78
CA ALA A 102 -18.97 -19.79 11.73
C ALA A 102 -18.04 -18.70 12.26
N GLY A 103 -18.60 -17.54 12.63
CA GLY A 103 -17.76 -16.50 13.18
C GLY A 103 -18.46 -15.15 13.26
N ASP A 104 -17.92 -14.35 14.13
CA ASP A 104 -18.26 -12.96 14.37
C ASP A 104 -17.68 -12.04 13.30
N LEU A 105 -17.78 -10.75 13.49
CA LEU A 105 -17.24 -9.75 12.58
C LEU A 105 -15.71 -9.90 12.42
N ALA A 106 -14.97 -10.13 13.50
CA ALA A 106 -13.52 -10.26 13.45
C ALA A 106 -13.11 -11.45 12.58
N ALA A 107 -13.74 -12.61 12.75
CA ALA A 107 -13.48 -13.79 11.92
C ALA A 107 -13.79 -13.54 10.42
N ARG A 108 -14.89 -12.83 10.12
CA ARG A 108 -15.24 -12.46 8.73
C ARG A 108 -14.19 -11.53 8.11
N VAL A 109 -13.77 -10.49 8.83
CA VAL A 109 -12.76 -9.53 8.38
C VAL A 109 -11.41 -10.22 8.18
N LYS A 110 -11.02 -11.10 9.09
CA LYS A 110 -9.78 -11.89 8.98
C LYS A 110 -9.78 -12.74 7.71
N ALA A 111 -10.80 -13.55 7.49
CA ALA A 111 -10.89 -14.41 6.31
C ALA A 111 -10.91 -13.59 5.01
N PHE A 112 -11.66 -12.50 4.97
CA PHE A 112 -11.78 -11.67 3.77
C PHE A 112 -10.48 -10.93 3.44
N THR A 113 -9.78 -10.39 4.44
CA THR A 113 -8.49 -9.71 4.23
C THR A 113 -7.39 -10.69 3.81
N ALA A 114 -7.30 -11.88 4.42
CA ALA A 114 -6.36 -12.92 4.04
C ALA A 114 -6.59 -13.38 2.58
N ALA A 115 -7.85 -13.66 2.21
CA ALA A 115 -8.21 -14.04 0.85
C ALA A 115 -7.88 -12.96 -0.19
N GLY A 116 -8.15 -11.69 0.11
CA GLY A 116 -7.85 -10.58 -0.80
C GLY A 116 -6.35 -10.41 -1.04
N LEU A 117 -5.53 -10.59 0.00
CA LEU A 117 -4.06 -10.58 -0.12
C LEU A 117 -3.56 -11.76 -0.94
N ALA A 118 -4.08 -12.98 -0.67
CA ALA A 118 -3.74 -14.18 -1.41
C ALA A 118 -4.10 -14.06 -2.90
N TYR A 119 -5.28 -13.52 -3.20
CA TYR A 119 -5.72 -13.26 -4.56
C TYR A 119 -4.74 -12.35 -5.31
N LEU A 120 -4.34 -11.21 -4.73
CA LEU A 120 -3.39 -10.30 -5.38
C LEU A 120 -2.04 -10.97 -5.67
N ILE A 121 -1.56 -11.83 -4.78
CA ILE A 121 -0.31 -12.57 -5.00
C ILE A 121 -0.49 -13.60 -6.11
N ALA A 122 -1.59 -14.36 -6.09
CA ALA A 122 -1.88 -15.36 -7.11
C ALA A 122 -2.01 -14.80 -8.54
N GLU A 123 -2.51 -13.56 -8.65
CA GLU A 123 -2.56 -12.82 -9.93
C GLU A 123 -1.21 -12.21 -10.36
N GLY A 124 -0.13 -12.46 -9.63
CA GLY A 124 1.19 -11.87 -9.90
C GLY A 124 1.31 -10.40 -9.48
N TRP A 125 0.41 -9.92 -8.62
CA TRP A 125 0.39 -8.52 -8.16
C TRP A 125 0.91 -8.34 -6.73
N GLY A 126 1.61 -9.32 -6.19
CA GLY A 126 2.22 -9.25 -4.87
C GLY A 126 3.12 -8.04 -4.66
N SER A 127 3.83 -7.61 -5.71
CA SER A 127 4.67 -6.40 -5.70
C SER A 127 3.89 -5.09 -5.56
N ARG A 128 2.56 -5.11 -5.72
CA ARG A 128 1.68 -3.95 -5.55
C ARG A 128 1.30 -3.69 -4.09
N LEU A 129 1.58 -4.64 -3.20
CA LEU A 129 1.45 -4.48 -1.75
C LEU A 129 2.69 -3.76 -1.25
N GLY A 130 2.55 -2.54 -0.77
CA GLY A 130 3.69 -1.73 -0.39
C GLY A 130 3.46 -0.81 0.79
N ARG A 131 4.58 -0.31 1.32
CA ARG A 131 4.64 0.73 2.34
C ARG A 131 5.32 1.97 1.79
N CYS A 132 4.91 3.13 2.26
CA CYS A 132 5.48 4.41 1.86
C CYS A 132 6.97 4.47 2.16
N GLN A 133 7.78 4.81 1.14
CA GLN A 133 9.24 4.89 1.25
C GLN A 133 9.73 6.24 1.79
N ARG A 134 8.82 7.17 2.14
CA ARG A 134 9.23 8.41 2.81
C ARG A 134 9.63 8.09 4.25
N GLU A 135 10.79 8.54 4.66
CA GLU A 135 11.26 8.44 6.03
C GLU A 135 10.21 9.03 7.01
N GLY A 136 9.94 8.31 8.09
CA GLY A 136 8.91 8.67 9.07
C GLY A 136 7.46 8.47 8.61
N CYS A 137 7.22 7.80 7.45
CA CYS A 137 5.87 7.43 7.00
C CYS A 137 5.71 5.91 6.98
N ALA A 138 4.72 5.42 7.74
CA ALA A 138 4.44 3.98 7.86
C ALA A 138 3.19 3.53 7.07
N ILE A 139 2.61 4.39 6.23
CA ILE A 139 1.35 4.12 5.51
C ILE A 139 1.52 2.97 4.53
N ALA A 140 0.72 1.92 4.71
CA ALA A 140 0.55 0.81 3.78
C ALA A 140 -0.40 1.18 2.64
N PHE A 141 -0.21 0.60 1.47
CA PHE A 141 -1.10 0.82 0.33
C PHE A 141 -1.10 -0.38 -0.62
N VAL A 142 -2.18 -0.50 -1.38
CA VAL A 142 -2.25 -1.32 -2.59
C VAL A 142 -2.00 -0.39 -3.78
N ASP A 143 -1.05 -0.74 -4.64
CA ASP A 143 -0.75 0.05 -5.84
C ASP A 143 -1.73 -0.26 -6.97
N THR A 144 -2.72 0.60 -7.14
CA THR A 144 -3.70 0.53 -8.24
C THR A 144 -3.26 1.29 -9.48
N SER A 145 -2.05 1.84 -9.50
CA SER A 145 -1.55 2.58 -10.66
C SER A 145 -1.33 1.66 -11.86
N ARG A 146 -1.44 2.21 -13.07
CA ARG A 146 -1.30 1.46 -14.31
C ARG A 146 0.02 0.68 -14.39
N ASN A 147 1.12 1.29 -13.94
CA ASN A 147 2.46 0.72 -14.09
C ASN A 147 2.93 -0.09 -12.86
N GLY A 148 2.21 -0.09 -11.73
CA GLY A 148 2.60 -0.81 -10.52
C GLY A 148 3.93 -0.34 -9.90
N THR A 149 4.27 0.94 -10.05
CA THR A 149 5.57 1.50 -9.61
C THR A 149 5.45 2.50 -8.47
N ARG A 150 4.31 2.52 -7.79
CA ARG A 150 4.05 3.43 -6.68
C ARG A 150 5.00 3.16 -5.51
N ARG A 151 5.71 4.19 -5.07
CA ARG A 151 6.68 4.15 -3.96
C ARG A 151 6.22 4.93 -2.74
N PHE A 152 5.24 5.82 -2.90
CA PHE A 152 4.77 6.72 -1.86
C PHE A 152 3.25 6.64 -1.71
N CYS A 153 2.76 6.74 -0.48
CA CYS A 153 1.32 6.67 -0.20
C CYS A 153 0.53 7.83 -0.80
N SER A 154 1.18 8.97 -1.06
CA SER A 154 0.55 10.18 -1.59
C SER A 154 1.52 11.02 -2.40
N VAL A 155 0.99 11.92 -3.23
CA VAL A 155 1.76 12.96 -3.93
C VAL A 155 2.53 13.85 -2.95
N ARG A 156 1.95 14.14 -1.78
CA ARG A 156 2.62 14.92 -0.72
C ARG A 156 3.92 14.23 -0.26
N CYS A 157 3.89 12.93 0.00
CA CYS A 157 5.08 12.17 0.39
C CYS A 157 6.12 12.13 -0.72
N ALA A 158 5.70 11.91 -1.96
CA ALA A 158 6.58 11.93 -3.13
C ALA A 158 7.28 13.28 -3.28
N ASN A 159 6.54 14.38 -3.19
CA ASN A 159 7.07 15.74 -3.33
C ASN A 159 8.08 16.07 -2.20
N GLN A 160 7.80 15.68 -0.96
CA GLN A 160 8.73 15.91 0.15
C GLN A 160 10.08 15.23 -0.09
N VAL A 161 10.08 13.98 -0.56
CA VAL A 161 11.31 13.24 -0.87
C VAL A 161 12.04 13.87 -2.06
N ASN A 162 11.32 14.23 -3.13
CA ASN A 162 11.90 14.87 -4.30
C ASN A 162 12.58 16.20 -3.98
N VAL A 163 11.92 17.05 -3.16
CA VAL A 163 12.50 18.33 -2.70
C VAL A 163 13.74 18.10 -1.84
N SER A 164 13.70 17.14 -0.91
CA SER A 164 14.86 16.78 -0.09
C SER A 164 16.04 16.34 -0.95
N ASN A 165 15.82 15.40 -1.87
CA ASN A 165 16.84 14.90 -2.78
C ASN A 165 17.40 16.01 -3.68
N HIS A 166 16.54 16.94 -4.17
CA HIS A 166 17.00 18.07 -4.95
C HIS A 166 17.93 18.99 -4.13
N ARG A 167 17.57 19.29 -2.88
CA ARG A 167 18.40 20.11 -1.98
C ARG A 167 19.75 19.46 -1.73
N VAL A 168 19.79 18.15 -1.47
CA VAL A 168 21.05 17.40 -1.29
C VAL A 168 21.93 17.48 -2.54
N ARG A 169 21.36 17.22 -3.73
CA ARG A 169 22.11 17.30 -5.00
C ARG A 169 22.64 18.71 -5.26
N ARG A 170 21.86 19.75 -4.96
CA ARG A 170 22.35 21.14 -5.13
C ARG A 170 23.50 21.48 -4.17
N ARG A 171 23.50 20.96 -2.95
CA ARG A 171 24.60 21.16 -1.98
C ARG A 171 25.85 20.37 -2.38
N ALA A 172 25.70 19.18 -2.97
CA ALA A 172 26.79 18.33 -3.41
C ALA A 172 27.35 18.74 -4.79
N ALA A 173 26.66 19.56 -5.55
CA ALA A 173 27.13 20.03 -6.85
C ALA A 173 28.35 20.95 -6.66
N PRO A 174 29.48 20.70 -7.30
CA PRO A 174 30.65 21.58 -7.24
C PRO A 174 30.23 22.97 -7.74
N ARG A 175 30.65 24.02 -7.00
CA ARG A 175 30.48 25.40 -7.44
C ARG A 175 31.06 25.50 -8.86
N ARG A 176 30.20 25.74 -9.85
CA ARG A 176 30.70 26.05 -11.19
C ARG A 176 31.62 27.24 -11.08
N LEU A 177 32.89 27.01 -11.36
CA LEU A 177 33.82 28.14 -11.55
C LEU A 177 33.26 29.07 -12.62
N PRO A 178 33.36 30.39 -12.45
CA PRO A 178 32.94 31.33 -13.47
C PRO A 178 33.69 30.97 -14.78
N ARG A 179 32.95 30.92 -15.88
CA ARG A 179 33.56 30.73 -17.19
C ARG A 179 34.63 31.82 -17.38
N PRO A 180 35.86 31.45 -17.75
CA PRO A 180 36.86 32.46 -18.08
C PRO A 180 36.25 33.37 -19.19
N GLN A 181 36.28 34.66 -18.93
CA GLN A 181 35.88 35.64 -19.95
C GLN A 181 36.81 35.47 -21.15
N PRO A 182 36.30 35.49 -22.39
CA PRO A 182 37.16 35.47 -23.57
C PRO A 182 38.08 36.70 -23.48
N ALA A 183 39.37 36.46 -23.56
CA ALA A 183 40.37 37.52 -23.59
C ALA A 183 40.01 38.47 -24.72
N ALA A 184 39.83 39.74 -24.38
CA ALA A 184 39.67 40.80 -25.41
C ALA A 184 40.95 40.85 -26.22
N TRP A 185 40.91 40.35 -27.44
CA TRP A 185 41.98 40.51 -28.39
C TRP A 185 42.13 42.00 -28.69
N LEU A 186 43.18 42.64 -28.13
CA LEU A 186 43.62 43.97 -28.53
C LEU A 186 44.04 43.90 -30.01
N CYS A 187 43.21 44.41 -30.91
CA CYS A 187 43.62 44.71 -32.28
C CYS A 187 44.69 45.83 -32.24
N LEU A 188 45.96 45.43 -32.19
CA LEU A 188 47.03 46.32 -32.52
C LEU A 188 46.96 46.60 -34.04
N GLN A 189 46.39 47.74 -34.41
CA GLN A 189 46.49 48.27 -35.79
C GLN A 189 47.95 48.74 -35.98
N PHE A 190 48.75 47.92 -36.63
CA PHE A 190 50.00 48.38 -37.21
C PHE A 190 49.66 49.29 -38.41
N ARG A 191 49.87 50.60 -38.27
CA ARG A 191 50.08 51.49 -39.42
C ARG A 191 51.47 51.28 -39.94
N VAL A 192 51.60 50.89 -41.20
CA VAL A 192 52.87 50.91 -41.99
C VAL A 192 52.90 52.21 -42.73
N PRO A 193 54.07 52.90 -42.83
CA PRO A 193 54.25 54.19 -43.48
C PRO A 193 54.08 54.14 -45.01
#